data_9d66257856fc87629e96312716ea34b3
#
_entry.id   9d66257856fc87629e96312716ea34b3
#
_cell.length_a   1.000
_cell.length_b   1.000
_cell.length_c   1.000
_cell.angle_alpha   90.00
_cell.angle_beta   90.00
_cell.angle_gamma   90.00
#
_symmetry.space_group_name_H-M   'P 1'
#
loop_
_entity.id
_entity.type
_entity.pdbx_description
1 polymer ?
#
loop_
_entity_poly.entity_id
_entity_poly.type
_entity_poly.pdbx_seq_one_letter_code
_entity_poly.pdbx_strand_id
1 'polypeptide(L)'
;MAMLARLVSRGIPGPQVALVRFAIGVLVVLGAWTIFRVELRPHRWRWLIARGLFGGTSVLLYFTCIEHLGVGRATLLNYTSPVWSLLFGWALLKERPRQHAVPALVLTLIGVGLIVGSAGGGWRVSGWDVLGELSAVSAGMAVTAIRAARRSGYDDTPAESHWSVFASFTSLGVVATLPPVLPPFGHWIAPSVREWLLLLCVALTSVWAQLIMTRALKHVTATAMGIIHQVTVVLTVLGGLVFFGETMSLRSAVGSAITVAGVLWVVYSE
;
A
#
# COMPACT_ATOMS: atom_id res chain seq x y z
N MET A 1 3.24 5.66 9.07
CA MET A 1 3.38 4.20 9.00
C MET A 1 4.80 3.76 8.63
N ALA A 2 5.39 4.19 7.50
CA ALA A 2 6.73 3.74 7.08
C ALA A 2 7.84 4.01 8.13
N MET A 3 7.82 5.16 8.79
CA MET A 3 8.76 5.49 9.87
C MET A 3 8.63 4.58 11.09
N LEU A 4 7.40 4.32 11.52
CA LEU A 4 7.14 3.40 12.63
C LEU A 4 7.56 1.97 12.26
N ALA A 5 7.28 1.54 11.04
CA ALA A 5 7.71 0.24 10.54
C ALA A 5 9.24 0.10 10.55
N ARG A 6 10.00 1.17 10.18
CA ARG A 6 11.46 1.19 10.24
C ARG A 6 12.01 1.00 11.67
N LEU A 7 11.31 1.53 12.68
CA LEU A 7 11.71 1.36 14.08
C LEU A 7 11.48 -0.07 14.57
N VAL A 8 10.38 -0.70 14.12
CA VAL A 8 10.04 -2.09 14.49
C VAL A 8 10.92 -3.10 13.75
N SER A 9 11.23 -2.86 12.48
CA SER A 9 11.99 -3.80 11.63
C SER A 9 13.45 -4.02 12.07
N ARG A 10 13.93 -3.34 13.12
CA ARG A 10 15.25 -3.58 13.71
C ARG A 10 15.32 -4.87 14.54
N GLY A 11 14.17 -5.33 15.06
CA GLY A 11 14.11 -6.52 15.93
C GLY A 11 13.12 -7.58 15.49
N ILE A 12 12.18 -7.24 14.58
CA ILE A 12 11.09 -8.12 14.17
C ILE A 12 11.09 -8.30 12.65
N PRO A 13 11.02 -9.57 12.14
CA PRO A 13 10.97 -9.85 10.70
C PRO A 13 9.77 -9.18 10.02
N GLY A 14 9.97 -8.74 8.77
CA GLY A 14 8.95 -8.08 7.98
C GLY A 14 7.62 -8.85 7.87
N PRO A 15 7.63 -10.16 7.57
CA PRO A 15 6.42 -10.98 7.53
C PRO A 15 5.64 -10.99 8.86
N GLN A 16 6.33 -10.98 10.00
CA GLN A 16 5.69 -10.92 11.32
C GLN A 16 5.01 -9.57 11.58
N VAL A 17 5.65 -8.46 11.18
CA VAL A 17 5.03 -7.13 11.24
C VAL A 17 3.75 -7.09 10.39
N ALA A 18 3.79 -7.67 9.19
CA ALA A 18 2.63 -7.77 8.31
C ALA A 18 1.52 -8.61 8.94
N LEU A 19 1.84 -9.76 9.52
CA LEU A 19 0.88 -10.65 10.18
C LEU A 19 0.17 -9.94 11.34
N VAL A 20 0.93 -9.32 12.26
CA VAL A 20 0.35 -8.60 13.40
C VAL A 20 -0.56 -7.46 12.94
N ARG A 21 -0.15 -6.72 11.92
CA ARG A 21 -0.96 -5.66 11.32
C ARG A 21 -2.29 -6.19 10.78
N PHE A 22 -2.29 -7.33 10.08
CA PHE A 22 -3.52 -7.94 9.57
C PHE A 22 -4.37 -8.53 10.68
N ALA A 23 -3.78 -9.17 11.67
CA ALA A 23 -4.50 -9.71 12.84
C ALA A 23 -5.24 -8.59 13.60
N ILE A 24 -4.57 -7.46 13.88
CA ILE A 24 -5.22 -6.29 14.48
C ILE A 24 -6.33 -5.75 13.57
N GLY A 25 -6.11 -5.74 12.25
CA GLY A 25 -7.15 -5.37 11.29
C GLY A 25 -8.40 -6.26 11.39
N VAL A 26 -8.24 -7.58 11.55
CA VAL A 26 -9.35 -8.52 11.77
C VAL A 26 -10.06 -8.21 13.09
N LEU A 27 -9.32 -7.95 14.17
CA LEU A 27 -9.92 -7.58 15.47
C LEU A 27 -10.74 -6.30 15.37
N VAL A 28 -10.26 -5.30 14.61
CA VAL A 28 -11.01 -4.05 14.38
C VAL A 28 -12.29 -4.33 13.57
N VAL A 29 -12.25 -5.21 12.57
CA VAL A 29 -13.45 -5.61 11.81
C VAL A 29 -14.45 -6.33 12.71
N LEU A 30 -13.98 -7.27 13.53
CA LEU A 30 -14.83 -8.00 14.48
C LEU A 30 -15.46 -7.04 15.50
N GLY A 31 -14.68 -6.11 16.05
CA GLY A 31 -15.19 -5.07 16.95
C GLY A 31 -16.22 -4.16 16.26
N ALA A 32 -15.97 -3.75 15.03
CA ALA A 32 -16.91 -2.94 14.27
C ALA A 32 -18.21 -3.71 13.96
N TRP A 33 -18.10 -4.98 13.65
CA TRP A 33 -19.26 -5.85 13.38
C TRP A 33 -20.12 -6.08 14.64
N THR A 34 -19.48 -6.37 15.78
CA THR A 34 -20.20 -6.68 17.04
C THR A 34 -20.76 -5.44 17.72
N ILE A 35 -19.99 -4.33 17.77
CA ILE A 35 -20.35 -3.10 18.49
C ILE A 35 -21.21 -2.18 17.63
N PHE A 36 -20.76 -1.92 16.39
CA PHE A 36 -21.40 -0.96 15.49
C PHE A 36 -22.33 -1.61 14.46
N ARG A 37 -22.47 -2.96 14.50
CA ARG A 37 -23.31 -3.76 13.59
C ARG A 37 -23.12 -3.39 12.12
N VAL A 38 -21.85 -3.14 11.72
CA VAL A 38 -21.54 -2.82 10.32
C VAL A 38 -21.93 -3.98 9.41
N GLU A 39 -22.45 -3.66 8.23
CA GLU A 39 -22.84 -4.68 7.26
C GLU A 39 -21.60 -5.30 6.59
N LEU A 40 -21.49 -6.61 6.71
CA LEU A 40 -20.48 -7.45 6.06
C LEU A 40 -21.15 -8.41 5.07
N ARG A 41 -21.94 -7.86 4.14
CA ARG A 41 -22.63 -8.67 3.12
C ARG A 41 -21.83 -8.65 1.82
N PRO A 42 -21.12 -9.74 1.46
CA PRO A 42 -20.36 -9.80 0.22
C PRO A 42 -21.31 -10.03 -0.97
N HIS A 43 -21.31 -9.12 -1.93
CA HIS A 43 -22.03 -9.21 -3.19
C HIS A 43 -21.07 -9.51 -4.34
N ARG A 44 -19.88 -8.89 -4.33
CA ARG A 44 -18.84 -9.00 -5.38
C ARG A 44 -17.66 -9.82 -4.90
N TRP A 45 -17.92 -11.05 -4.48
CA TRP A 45 -16.94 -11.92 -3.83
C TRP A 45 -15.63 -12.10 -4.63
N ARG A 46 -15.69 -12.10 -5.98
CA ARG A 46 -14.50 -12.19 -6.85
C ARG A 46 -13.53 -11.03 -6.60
N TRP A 47 -14.06 -9.81 -6.51
CA TRP A 47 -13.26 -8.63 -6.26
C TRP A 47 -12.80 -8.55 -4.81
N LEU A 48 -13.57 -9.05 -3.88
CA LEU A 48 -13.17 -9.17 -2.47
C LEU A 48 -12.01 -10.16 -2.31
N ILE A 49 -12.08 -11.33 -2.95
CA ILE A 49 -10.98 -12.30 -2.94
C ILE A 49 -9.74 -11.71 -3.62
N ALA A 50 -9.89 -11.12 -4.82
CA ALA A 50 -8.79 -10.46 -5.50
C ALA A 50 -8.14 -9.38 -4.60
N ARG A 51 -8.96 -8.53 -3.96
CA ARG A 51 -8.46 -7.54 -3.00
C ARG A 51 -7.67 -8.16 -1.86
N GLY A 52 -8.16 -9.20 -1.27
CA GLY A 52 -7.52 -9.86 -0.13
C GLY A 52 -6.21 -10.56 -0.53
N LEU A 53 -6.24 -11.38 -1.57
CA LEU A 53 -5.07 -12.13 -2.04
C LEU A 53 -3.97 -11.20 -2.55
N PHE A 54 -4.27 -10.35 -3.53
CA PHE A 54 -3.28 -9.44 -4.10
C PHE A 54 -2.80 -8.40 -3.08
N GLY A 55 -3.70 -7.90 -2.23
CA GLY A 55 -3.33 -6.96 -1.18
C GLY A 55 -2.47 -7.59 -0.09
N GLY A 56 -2.79 -8.81 0.34
CA GLY A 56 -2.01 -9.58 1.31
C GLY A 56 -0.62 -9.92 0.77
N THR A 57 -0.58 -10.45 -0.46
CA THR A 57 0.68 -10.79 -1.17
C THR A 57 1.54 -9.55 -1.36
N SER A 58 0.96 -8.42 -1.79
CA SER A 58 1.71 -7.18 -1.96
C SER A 58 2.38 -6.74 -0.66
N VAL A 59 1.66 -6.75 0.45
CA VAL A 59 2.21 -6.36 1.75
C VAL A 59 3.30 -7.31 2.20
N LEU A 60 3.10 -8.62 2.06
CA LEU A 60 4.10 -9.63 2.40
C LEU A 60 5.40 -9.40 1.61
N LEU A 61 5.30 -9.33 0.28
CA LEU A 61 6.45 -9.14 -0.60
C LEU A 61 7.15 -7.81 -0.31
N TYR A 62 6.41 -6.73 -0.08
CA TYR A 62 6.97 -5.42 0.24
C TYR A 62 7.82 -5.45 1.52
N PHE A 63 7.30 -6.03 2.61
CA PHE A 63 8.06 -6.14 3.86
C PHE A 63 9.26 -7.06 3.73
N THR A 64 9.15 -8.16 2.99
CA THR A 64 10.28 -9.03 2.68
C THR A 64 11.35 -8.31 1.85
N CYS A 65 10.95 -7.51 0.87
CA CYS A 65 11.88 -6.70 0.09
C CYS A 65 12.57 -5.62 0.93
N ILE A 66 11.91 -5.01 1.90
CA ILE A 66 12.53 -4.06 2.83
C ILE A 66 13.69 -4.70 3.58
N GLU A 67 13.52 -5.93 4.00
CA GLU A 67 14.54 -6.69 4.74
C GLU A 67 15.80 -6.95 3.90
N HIS A 68 15.65 -7.24 2.60
CA HIS A 68 16.77 -7.65 1.73
C HIS A 68 17.35 -6.50 0.87
N LEU A 69 16.50 -5.57 0.41
CA LEU A 69 16.90 -4.45 -0.46
C LEU A 69 17.07 -3.14 0.29
N GLY A 70 16.61 -3.09 1.55
CA GLY A 70 16.47 -1.85 2.29
C GLY A 70 15.23 -1.04 1.89
N VAL A 71 14.83 -0.13 2.80
CA VAL A 71 13.57 0.65 2.68
C VAL A 71 13.51 1.45 1.39
N GLY A 72 14.60 2.12 0.99
CA GLY A 72 14.63 3.00 -0.17
C GLY A 72 14.31 2.26 -1.47
N ARG A 73 15.05 1.19 -1.76
CA ARG A 73 14.90 0.43 -3.01
C ARG A 73 13.57 -0.32 -3.08
N ALA A 74 13.16 -0.99 -1.98
CA ALA A 74 11.87 -1.67 -1.89
C ALA A 74 10.70 -0.68 -2.09
N THR A 75 10.81 0.52 -1.52
CA THR A 75 9.80 1.57 -1.67
C THR A 75 9.75 2.08 -3.10
N LEU A 76 10.89 2.32 -3.75
CA LEU A 76 10.92 2.77 -5.16
C LEU A 76 10.19 1.77 -6.07
N LEU A 77 10.49 0.48 -5.93
CA LEU A 77 9.81 -0.57 -6.71
C LEU A 77 8.31 -0.57 -6.43
N ASN A 78 7.89 -0.54 -5.17
CA ASN A 78 6.48 -0.54 -4.81
C ASN A 78 5.72 0.71 -5.33
N TYR A 79 6.40 1.85 -5.48
CA TYR A 79 5.81 3.07 -6.04
C TYR A 79 5.62 3.03 -7.55
N THR A 80 5.99 1.95 -8.26
CA THR A 80 5.54 1.69 -9.65
C THR A 80 4.09 1.17 -9.71
N SER A 81 3.50 0.80 -8.57
CA SER A 81 2.12 0.27 -8.49
C SER A 81 1.03 1.13 -9.16
N PRO A 82 1.11 2.47 -9.27
CA PRO A 82 0.16 3.26 -10.04
C PRO A 82 0.15 2.94 -11.54
N VAL A 83 1.29 2.54 -12.11
CA VAL A 83 1.36 2.07 -13.51
C VAL A 83 0.50 0.84 -13.68
N TRP A 84 0.62 -0.11 -12.76
CA TRP A 84 -0.15 -1.35 -12.77
C TRP A 84 -1.64 -1.09 -12.50
N SER A 85 -1.98 -0.18 -11.58
CA SER A 85 -3.39 0.17 -11.37
C SER A 85 -4.01 0.89 -12.57
N LEU A 86 -3.25 1.66 -13.34
CA LEU A 86 -3.69 2.23 -14.61
C LEU A 86 -3.94 1.12 -15.65
N LEU A 87 -2.99 0.20 -15.81
CA LEU A 87 -3.12 -0.91 -16.78
C LEU A 87 -4.29 -1.83 -16.42
N PHE A 88 -4.43 -2.23 -15.17
CA PHE A 88 -5.55 -3.07 -14.73
C PHE A 88 -6.88 -2.31 -14.74
N GLY A 89 -6.91 -1.04 -14.39
CA GLY A 89 -8.09 -0.18 -14.48
C GLY A 89 -8.60 -0.08 -15.91
N TRP A 90 -7.69 0.10 -16.87
CA TRP A 90 -8.01 0.13 -18.29
C TRP A 90 -8.47 -1.25 -18.79
N ALA A 91 -7.69 -2.31 -18.52
CA ALA A 91 -7.95 -3.64 -19.06
C ALA A 91 -9.21 -4.30 -18.46
N LEU A 92 -9.39 -4.21 -17.13
CA LEU A 92 -10.45 -4.93 -16.42
C LEU A 92 -11.71 -4.10 -16.19
N LEU A 93 -11.54 -2.80 -15.88
CA LEU A 93 -12.68 -1.92 -15.57
C LEU A 93 -13.09 -1.05 -16.75
N LYS A 94 -12.35 -1.14 -17.88
CA LYS A 94 -12.54 -0.30 -19.06
C LYS A 94 -12.52 1.20 -18.73
N GLU A 95 -11.84 1.57 -17.63
CA GLU A 95 -11.62 2.96 -17.26
C GLU A 95 -10.56 3.56 -18.18
N ARG A 96 -10.98 4.41 -19.11
CA ARG A 96 -10.02 5.11 -19.96
C ARG A 96 -9.27 6.14 -19.12
N PRO A 97 -7.93 6.09 -19.08
CA PRO A 97 -7.16 7.11 -18.38
C PRO A 97 -7.45 8.47 -19.01
N ARG A 98 -7.68 9.48 -18.18
CA ARG A 98 -7.83 10.86 -18.67
C ARG A 98 -6.52 11.32 -19.31
N GLN A 99 -6.60 12.25 -20.26
CA GLN A 99 -5.44 12.73 -21.04
C GLN A 99 -4.26 13.17 -20.15
N HIS A 100 -4.56 13.69 -18.97
CA HIS A 100 -3.56 14.17 -18.00
C HIS A 100 -3.02 13.07 -17.06
N ALA A 101 -3.67 11.91 -16.97
CA ALA A 101 -3.28 10.87 -16.01
C ALA A 101 -1.90 10.26 -16.35
N VAL A 102 -1.63 9.99 -17.62
CA VAL A 102 -0.35 9.40 -18.04
C VAL A 102 0.82 10.38 -17.85
N PRO A 103 0.77 11.65 -18.32
CA PRO A 103 1.82 12.61 -18.05
C PRO A 103 2.05 12.87 -16.56
N ALA A 104 0.99 12.99 -15.77
CA ALA A 104 1.09 13.19 -14.32
C ALA A 104 1.71 11.97 -13.63
N LEU A 105 1.39 10.76 -14.07
CA LEU A 105 2.00 9.52 -13.58
C LEU A 105 3.50 9.49 -13.87
N VAL A 106 3.90 9.80 -15.10
CA VAL A 106 5.34 9.89 -15.47
C VAL A 106 6.06 10.94 -14.63
N LEU A 107 5.45 12.11 -14.46
CA LEU A 107 6.01 13.19 -13.64
C LEU A 107 6.22 12.76 -12.18
N THR A 108 5.21 12.12 -11.56
CA THR A 108 5.33 11.64 -10.19
C THR A 108 6.37 10.53 -10.04
N LEU A 109 6.48 9.62 -11.00
CA LEU A 109 7.50 8.57 -11.00
C LEU A 109 8.92 9.13 -11.11
N ILE A 110 9.13 10.14 -11.95
CA ILE A 110 10.41 10.86 -12.03
C ILE A 110 10.73 11.51 -10.68
N GLY A 111 9.77 12.22 -10.08
CA GLY A 111 9.95 12.84 -8.78
C GLY A 111 10.32 11.84 -7.66
N VAL A 112 9.61 10.72 -7.60
CA VAL A 112 9.91 9.63 -6.66
C VAL A 112 11.29 9.03 -6.93
N GLY A 113 11.63 8.81 -8.21
CA GLY A 113 12.95 8.30 -8.60
C GLY A 113 14.10 9.21 -8.15
N LEU A 114 13.93 10.54 -8.24
CA LEU A 114 14.90 11.53 -7.75
C LEU A 114 15.04 11.48 -6.22
N ILE A 115 13.94 11.33 -5.48
CA ILE A 115 13.96 11.23 -4.02
C ILE A 115 14.72 9.97 -3.57
N VAL A 116 14.37 8.82 -4.12
CA VAL A 116 14.90 7.53 -3.67
C VAL A 116 16.27 7.25 -4.28
N GLY A 117 16.52 7.65 -5.52
CA GLY A 117 17.80 7.47 -6.20
C GLY A 117 18.97 8.24 -5.57
N SER A 118 18.70 9.19 -4.66
CA SER A 118 19.71 9.86 -3.86
C SER A 118 20.34 8.97 -2.78
N ALA A 119 19.76 7.79 -2.50
CA ALA A 119 20.20 6.90 -1.42
C ALA A 119 21.37 5.96 -1.78
N GLY A 120 21.98 6.11 -2.96
CA GLY A 120 23.25 5.48 -3.37
C GLY A 120 23.30 3.95 -3.36
N GLY A 121 23.37 3.36 -4.52
CA GLY A 121 23.66 1.92 -4.70
C GLY A 121 23.72 1.56 -6.17
N GLY A 122 24.77 0.87 -6.59
CA GLY A 122 24.91 0.42 -7.97
C GLY A 122 23.73 -0.47 -8.39
N TRP A 123 23.22 -0.23 -9.58
CA TRP A 123 22.04 -0.92 -10.15
C TRP A 123 22.41 -2.31 -10.68
N ARG A 124 22.60 -3.27 -9.78
CA ARG A 124 22.56 -4.69 -10.16
C ARG A 124 21.16 -5.22 -9.87
N VAL A 125 20.48 -5.72 -10.89
CA VAL A 125 19.16 -6.35 -10.73
C VAL A 125 19.36 -7.68 -10.01
N SER A 126 18.68 -7.87 -8.90
CA SER A 126 18.66 -9.09 -8.11
C SER A 126 17.28 -9.76 -8.18
N GLY A 127 17.19 -11.03 -7.76
CA GLY A 127 15.89 -11.69 -7.64
C GLY A 127 14.92 -10.96 -6.69
N TRP A 128 15.45 -10.24 -5.70
CA TRP A 128 14.65 -9.43 -4.77
C TRP A 128 13.99 -8.22 -5.45
N ASP A 129 14.61 -7.68 -6.50
CA ASP A 129 13.98 -6.60 -7.30
C ASP A 129 12.77 -7.10 -8.06
N VAL A 130 12.84 -8.33 -8.58
CA VAL A 130 11.70 -8.97 -9.24
C VAL A 130 10.55 -9.17 -8.26
N LEU A 131 10.84 -9.60 -7.02
CA LEU A 131 9.83 -9.72 -5.97
C LEU A 131 9.26 -8.35 -5.56
N GLY A 132 10.10 -7.31 -5.54
CA GLY A 132 9.67 -5.93 -5.29
C GLY A 132 8.70 -5.43 -6.36
N GLU A 133 9.00 -5.69 -7.64
CA GLU A 133 8.11 -5.35 -8.73
C GLU A 133 6.82 -6.20 -8.70
N LEU A 134 6.89 -7.48 -8.36
CA LEU A 134 5.71 -8.33 -8.16
C LEU A 134 4.82 -7.81 -7.01
N SER A 135 5.43 -7.23 -5.97
CA SER A 135 4.69 -6.50 -4.92
C SER A 135 3.91 -5.32 -5.51
N ALA A 136 4.53 -4.54 -6.40
CA ALA A 136 3.87 -3.40 -7.06
C ALA A 136 2.75 -3.83 -7.99
N VAL A 137 2.96 -4.87 -8.80
CA VAL A 137 1.91 -5.49 -9.64
C VAL A 137 0.72 -5.89 -8.77
N SER A 138 0.99 -6.61 -7.68
CA SER A 138 -0.03 -7.05 -6.74
C SER A 138 -0.75 -5.87 -6.07
N ALA A 139 -0.03 -4.79 -5.70
CA ALA A 139 -0.62 -3.57 -5.17
C ALA A 139 -1.56 -2.90 -6.18
N GLY A 140 -1.14 -2.78 -7.44
CA GLY A 140 -1.96 -2.22 -8.52
C GLY A 140 -3.25 -3.00 -8.74
N MET A 141 -3.16 -4.34 -8.76
CA MET A 141 -4.33 -5.21 -8.86
C MET A 141 -5.25 -5.08 -7.63
N ALA A 142 -4.68 -4.98 -6.42
CA ALA A 142 -5.45 -4.79 -5.21
C ALA A 142 -6.23 -3.46 -5.20
N VAL A 143 -5.63 -2.35 -5.65
CA VAL A 143 -6.30 -1.05 -5.78
C VAL A 143 -7.41 -1.11 -6.82
N THR A 144 -7.16 -1.75 -7.96
CA THR A 144 -8.17 -1.97 -9.01
C THR A 144 -9.34 -2.81 -8.49
N ALA A 145 -9.06 -3.85 -7.69
CA ALA A 145 -10.10 -4.67 -7.07
C ALA A 145 -10.98 -3.89 -6.07
N ILE A 146 -10.39 -2.95 -5.29
CA ILE A 146 -11.17 -2.05 -4.44
C ILE A 146 -12.11 -1.19 -5.29
N ARG A 147 -11.58 -0.58 -6.36
CA ARG A 147 -12.36 0.25 -7.27
C ARG A 147 -13.52 -0.53 -7.89
N ALA A 148 -13.27 -1.75 -8.38
CA ALA A 148 -14.28 -2.64 -8.92
C ALA A 148 -15.37 -3.01 -7.90
N ALA A 149 -14.96 -3.33 -6.67
CA ALA A 149 -15.87 -3.64 -5.59
C ALA A 149 -16.74 -2.44 -5.16
N ARG A 150 -16.16 -1.23 -5.18
CA ARG A 150 -16.77 0.00 -4.66
C ARG A 150 -17.53 0.83 -5.70
N ARG A 151 -17.24 0.67 -6.99
CA ARG A 151 -17.85 1.45 -8.08
C ARG A 151 -19.33 1.09 -8.22
N SER A 152 -20.20 2.08 -8.13
CA SER A 152 -21.64 1.92 -8.41
C SER A 152 -21.84 1.73 -9.93
N GLY A 153 -22.80 0.88 -10.33
CA GLY A 153 -23.13 0.65 -11.74
C GLY A 153 -22.05 -0.06 -12.56
N TYR A 154 -21.15 -0.79 -11.91
CA TYR A 154 -20.14 -1.60 -12.62
C TYR A 154 -20.75 -2.89 -13.20
N ASP A 155 -21.66 -3.49 -12.46
CA ASP A 155 -22.48 -4.64 -12.80
C ASP A 155 -23.85 -4.51 -12.11
N ASP A 156 -24.74 -5.46 -12.29
CA ASP A 156 -26.09 -5.48 -11.70
C ASP A 156 -26.07 -5.75 -10.16
N THR A 157 -24.88 -5.99 -9.58
CA THR A 157 -24.73 -6.25 -8.16
C THR A 157 -24.51 -4.95 -7.38
N PRO A 158 -25.00 -4.84 -6.13
CA PRO A 158 -24.74 -3.68 -5.28
C PRO A 158 -23.23 -3.48 -5.04
N ALA A 159 -22.84 -2.20 -4.90
CA ALA A 159 -21.47 -1.86 -4.52
C ALA A 159 -21.17 -2.35 -3.09
N GLU A 160 -19.99 -2.92 -2.90
CA GLU A 160 -19.56 -3.42 -1.59
C GLU A 160 -19.45 -2.32 -0.54
N SER A 161 -19.68 -2.67 0.72
CA SER A 161 -19.36 -1.78 1.83
C SER A 161 -17.84 -1.63 1.98
N HIS A 162 -17.37 -0.48 2.48
CA HIS A 162 -15.94 -0.32 2.76
C HIS A 162 -15.46 -1.29 3.85
N TRP A 163 -16.35 -1.73 4.74
CA TRP A 163 -16.05 -2.75 5.75
C TRP A 163 -15.88 -4.14 5.15
N SER A 164 -16.74 -4.56 4.19
CA SER A 164 -16.58 -5.85 3.49
C SER A 164 -15.26 -5.92 2.74
N VAL A 165 -14.87 -4.83 2.06
CA VAL A 165 -13.59 -4.74 1.35
C VAL A 165 -12.41 -4.79 2.31
N PHE A 166 -12.50 -4.08 3.44
CA PHE A 166 -11.45 -4.11 4.46
C PHE A 166 -11.37 -5.45 5.17
N ALA A 167 -12.50 -6.08 5.48
CA ALA A 167 -12.57 -7.42 6.07
C ALA A 167 -11.89 -8.47 5.19
N SER A 168 -12.18 -8.48 3.87
CA SER A 168 -11.54 -9.40 2.93
C SER A 168 -10.03 -9.20 2.89
N PHE A 169 -9.57 -7.95 2.91
CA PHE A 169 -8.15 -7.61 2.91
C PHE A 169 -7.43 -8.11 4.16
N THR A 170 -8.00 -7.87 5.33
CA THR A 170 -7.35 -8.26 6.58
C THR A 170 -7.39 -9.76 6.80
N SER A 171 -8.51 -10.42 6.51
CA SER A 171 -8.65 -11.88 6.70
C SER A 171 -7.75 -12.68 5.75
N LEU A 172 -7.78 -12.38 4.45
CA LEU A 172 -6.91 -13.04 3.49
C LEU A 172 -5.45 -12.60 3.63
N GLY A 173 -5.21 -11.38 4.13
CA GLY A 173 -3.88 -10.91 4.51
C GLY A 173 -3.26 -11.74 5.64
N VAL A 174 -4.03 -12.12 6.65
CA VAL A 174 -3.57 -13.07 7.69
C VAL A 174 -3.20 -14.41 7.05
N VAL A 175 -4.07 -14.96 6.19
CA VAL A 175 -3.79 -16.24 5.50
C VAL A 175 -2.50 -16.15 4.68
N ALA A 176 -2.27 -15.06 3.95
CA ALA A 176 -1.07 -14.89 3.12
C ALA A 176 0.22 -14.71 3.94
N THR A 177 0.14 -14.08 5.12
CA THR A 177 1.31 -13.76 5.94
C THR A 177 1.60 -14.76 7.04
N LEU A 178 0.70 -15.70 7.32
CA LEU A 178 0.85 -16.71 8.35
C LEU A 178 1.97 -17.74 8.03
N PRO A 179 2.06 -18.32 6.80
CA PRO A 179 3.04 -19.36 6.50
C PRO A 179 4.50 -18.93 6.73
N PRO A 180 4.98 -17.75 6.28
CA PRO A 180 6.38 -17.37 6.48
C PRO A 180 6.73 -17.00 7.92
N VAL A 181 5.78 -16.99 8.84
CA VAL A 181 6.00 -16.69 10.27
C VAL A 181 5.99 -17.94 11.14
N LEU A 182 5.42 -19.04 10.65
CA LEU A 182 5.31 -20.29 11.39
C LEU A 182 6.24 -21.37 10.85
N PRO A 183 6.70 -22.32 11.69
CA PRO A 183 7.46 -23.49 11.23
C PRO A 183 6.67 -24.28 10.16
N PRO A 184 7.34 -24.87 9.16
CA PRO A 184 8.80 -24.94 8.98
C PRO A 184 9.43 -23.74 8.23
N PHE A 185 8.65 -22.76 7.76
CA PHE A 185 9.10 -21.67 6.87
C PHE A 185 9.62 -20.45 7.61
N GLY A 186 9.33 -20.33 8.89
CA GLY A 186 9.76 -19.19 9.70
C GLY A 186 9.75 -19.51 11.20
N HIS A 187 9.99 -18.48 11.98
CA HIS A 187 9.94 -18.56 13.44
C HIS A 187 9.35 -17.27 14.00
N TRP A 188 8.60 -17.40 15.08
CA TRP A 188 8.03 -16.27 15.79
C TRP A 188 9.04 -15.70 16.76
N ILE A 189 9.33 -14.40 16.65
CA ILE A 189 10.13 -13.65 17.63
C ILE A 189 9.16 -12.95 18.58
N ALA A 190 9.27 -13.23 19.87
CA ALA A 190 8.41 -12.59 20.88
C ALA A 190 8.74 -11.09 21.00
N PRO A 191 7.79 -10.18 20.67
CA PRO A 191 8.03 -8.75 20.76
C PRO A 191 8.12 -8.29 22.21
N SER A 192 9.02 -7.36 22.51
CA SER A 192 9.05 -6.62 23.76
C SER A 192 7.82 -5.70 23.91
N VAL A 193 7.56 -5.21 25.10
CA VAL A 193 6.44 -4.27 25.35
C VAL A 193 6.51 -3.04 24.44
N ARG A 194 7.71 -2.48 24.22
CA ARG A 194 7.94 -1.35 23.32
C ARG A 194 7.59 -1.70 21.87
N GLU A 195 8.00 -2.87 21.40
CA GLU A 195 7.72 -3.34 20.05
C GLU A 195 6.22 -3.61 19.85
N TRP A 196 5.53 -4.16 20.87
CA TRP A 196 4.08 -4.29 20.82
C TRP A 196 3.36 -2.95 20.69
N LEU A 197 3.79 -1.92 21.41
CA LEU A 197 3.23 -0.57 21.27
C LEU A 197 3.46 0.00 19.87
N LEU A 198 4.66 -0.18 19.32
CA LEU A 198 4.98 0.26 17.97
C LEU A 198 4.17 -0.51 16.91
N LEU A 199 4.03 -1.83 17.06
CA LEU A 199 3.20 -2.67 16.18
C LEU A 199 1.74 -2.23 16.21
N LEU A 200 1.20 -1.92 17.38
CA LEU A 200 -0.16 -1.40 17.53
C LEU A 200 -0.32 -0.05 16.80
N CYS A 201 0.62 0.87 16.97
CA CYS A 201 0.62 2.15 16.24
C CYS A 201 0.67 1.95 14.71
N VAL A 202 1.53 1.05 14.23
CA VAL A 202 1.62 0.69 12.80
C VAL A 202 0.30 0.13 12.32
N ALA A 203 -0.31 -0.78 13.07
CA ALA A 203 -1.56 -1.41 12.70
C ALA A 203 -2.72 -0.42 12.67
N LEU A 204 -2.91 0.39 13.71
CA LEU A 204 -4.00 1.36 13.78
C LEU A 204 -3.91 2.44 12.69
N THR A 205 -2.69 2.98 12.46
CA THR A 205 -2.48 3.93 11.35
C THR A 205 -2.75 3.30 9.99
N SER A 206 -2.42 2.02 9.81
CA SER A 206 -2.72 1.27 8.59
C SER A 206 -4.22 1.04 8.40
N VAL A 207 -4.92 0.63 9.46
CA VAL A 207 -6.39 0.43 9.44
C VAL A 207 -7.08 1.72 8.98
N TRP A 208 -6.73 2.84 9.62
CA TRP A 208 -7.30 4.14 9.31
C TRP A 208 -7.06 4.53 7.85
N ALA A 209 -5.81 4.44 7.40
CA ALA A 209 -5.43 4.75 6.02
C ALA A 209 -6.18 3.87 4.99
N GLN A 210 -6.31 2.57 5.25
CA GLN A 210 -7.00 1.63 4.37
C GLN A 210 -8.51 1.89 4.30
N LEU A 211 -9.15 2.24 5.42
CA LEU A 211 -10.57 2.57 5.44
C LEU A 211 -10.86 3.86 4.66
N ILE A 212 -10.01 4.90 4.84
CA ILE A 212 -10.13 6.16 4.08
C ILE A 212 -9.93 5.90 2.60
N MET A 213 -8.87 5.18 2.21
CA MET A 213 -8.59 4.83 0.82
C MET A 213 -9.74 4.04 0.19
N THR A 214 -10.28 3.06 0.91
CA THR A 214 -11.41 2.26 0.43
C THR A 214 -12.68 3.10 0.25
N ARG A 215 -12.91 4.08 1.13
CA ARG A 215 -14.01 5.04 0.97
C ARG A 215 -13.82 5.93 -0.25
N ALA A 216 -12.63 6.48 -0.43
CA ALA A 216 -12.30 7.38 -1.53
C ALA A 216 -12.42 6.70 -2.91
N LEU A 217 -12.03 5.43 -3.04
CA LEU A 217 -12.12 4.65 -4.27
C LEU A 217 -13.56 4.36 -4.76
N LYS A 218 -14.58 4.79 -4.02
CA LYS A 218 -15.95 4.86 -4.54
C LYS A 218 -16.09 5.97 -5.59
N HIS A 219 -15.36 7.08 -5.42
CA HIS A 219 -15.52 8.31 -6.18
C HIS A 219 -14.37 8.58 -7.16
N VAL A 220 -13.17 8.05 -6.87
CA VAL A 220 -11.93 8.32 -7.59
C VAL A 220 -11.49 7.09 -8.37
N THR A 221 -10.86 7.26 -9.54
CA THR A 221 -10.33 6.16 -10.35
C THR A 221 -9.15 5.46 -9.64
N ALA A 222 -8.88 4.20 -10.02
CA ALA A 222 -7.75 3.45 -9.47
C ALA A 222 -6.41 4.16 -9.77
N THR A 223 -6.30 4.74 -10.97
CA THR A 223 -5.12 5.49 -11.42
C THR A 223 -4.90 6.74 -10.58
N ALA A 224 -5.92 7.58 -10.43
CA ALA A 224 -5.82 8.81 -9.64
C ALA A 224 -5.47 8.52 -8.19
N MET A 225 -6.07 7.51 -7.57
CA MET A 225 -5.72 7.09 -6.21
C MET A 225 -4.26 6.65 -6.11
N GLY A 226 -3.76 5.90 -7.09
CA GLY A 226 -2.35 5.48 -7.15
C GLY A 226 -1.40 6.68 -7.19
N ILE A 227 -1.71 7.69 -8.01
CA ILE A 227 -0.91 8.92 -8.14
C ILE A 227 -0.96 9.74 -6.84
N ILE A 228 -2.14 9.95 -6.27
CA ILE A 228 -2.32 10.66 -4.99
C ILE A 228 -1.53 9.99 -3.86
N HIS A 229 -1.50 8.66 -3.85
CA HIS A 229 -0.75 7.91 -2.84
C HIS A 229 0.75 8.22 -2.85
N GLN A 230 1.32 8.70 -3.96
CA GLN A 230 2.73 9.06 -4.08
C GLN A 230 3.15 10.25 -3.19
N VAL A 231 2.20 11.10 -2.77
CA VAL A 231 2.46 12.15 -1.75
C VAL A 231 3.04 11.57 -0.46
N THR A 232 2.75 10.31 -0.16
CA THR A 232 3.30 9.64 1.03
C THR A 232 4.84 9.64 1.03
N VAL A 233 5.51 9.59 -0.13
CA VAL A 233 6.97 9.68 -0.22
C VAL A 233 7.45 11.03 0.28
N VAL A 234 6.82 12.09 -0.22
CA VAL A 234 7.16 13.47 0.18
C VAL A 234 6.95 13.67 1.68
N LEU A 235 5.81 13.19 2.21
CA LEU A 235 5.54 13.24 3.64
C LEU A 235 6.55 12.43 4.46
N THR A 236 7.07 11.34 3.92
CA THR A 236 8.10 10.53 4.58
C THR A 236 9.44 11.28 4.63
N VAL A 237 9.82 11.98 3.56
CA VAL A 237 11.02 12.82 3.53
C VAL A 237 10.91 13.99 4.51
N LEU A 238 9.77 14.70 4.49
CA LEU A 238 9.52 15.80 5.42
C LEU A 238 9.54 15.34 6.88
N GLY A 239 8.97 14.17 7.14
CA GLY A 239 9.02 13.59 8.48
C GLY A 239 10.45 13.18 8.90
N GLY A 240 11.29 12.70 7.97
CA GLY A 240 12.72 12.45 8.20
C GLY A 240 13.44 13.71 8.65
N LEU A 241 13.19 14.82 7.97
CA LEU A 241 13.69 16.15 8.32
C LEU A 241 13.29 16.59 9.73
N VAL A 242 11.96 16.54 10.01
CA VAL A 242 11.39 17.12 11.25
C VAL A 242 11.68 16.25 12.48
N PHE A 243 11.53 14.94 12.36
CA PHE A 243 11.60 14.02 13.51
C PHE A 243 12.97 13.37 13.70
N PHE A 244 13.78 13.28 12.66
CA PHE A 244 15.09 12.60 12.71
C PHE A 244 16.26 13.53 12.43
N GLY A 245 16.03 14.82 12.13
CA GLY A 245 17.09 15.78 11.82
C GLY A 245 17.87 15.42 10.54
N GLU A 246 17.26 14.62 9.63
CA GLU A 246 17.92 14.26 8.37
C GLU A 246 18.07 15.49 7.48
N THR A 247 19.20 15.63 6.79
CA THR A 247 19.39 16.72 5.84
C THR A 247 18.73 16.38 4.51
N MET A 248 17.95 17.31 3.97
CA MET A 248 17.34 17.13 2.64
C MET A 248 18.34 17.50 1.55
N SER A 249 18.67 16.54 0.67
CA SER A 249 19.48 16.83 -0.51
C SER A 249 18.68 17.68 -1.51
N LEU A 250 19.39 18.45 -2.34
CA LEU A 250 18.76 19.22 -3.42
C LEU A 250 17.94 18.31 -4.35
N ARG A 251 18.43 17.09 -4.62
CA ARG A 251 17.70 16.09 -5.43
C ARG A 251 16.36 15.70 -4.79
N SER A 252 16.36 15.46 -3.48
CA SER A 252 15.12 15.13 -2.74
C SER A 252 14.14 16.30 -2.72
N ALA A 253 14.63 17.54 -2.60
CA ALA A 253 13.80 18.74 -2.65
C ALA A 253 13.13 18.91 -4.02
N VAL A 254 13.92 18.82 -5.10
CA VAL A 254 13.41 18.89 -6.48
C VAL A 254 12.44 17.72 -6.77
N GLY A 255 12.81 16.49 -6.40
CA GLY A 255 11.96 15.33 -6.56
C GLY A 255 10.61 15.46 -5.83
N SER A 256 10.63 16.01 -4.60
CA SER A 256 9.41 16.29 -3.83
C SER A 256 8.51 17.31 -4.51
N ALA A 257 9.09 18.41 -5.02
CA ALA A 257 8.34 19.43 -5.75
C ALA A 257 7.69 18.87 -7.03
N ILE A 258 8.44 18.07 -7.80
CA ILE A 258 7.94 17.41 -9.01
C ILE A 258 6.81 16.42 -8.67
N THR A 259 6.95 15.61 -7.61
CA THR A 259 5.92 14.67 -7.18
C THR A 259 4.64 15.41 -6.79
N VAL A 260 4.74 16.46 -5.98
CA VAL A 260 3.59 17.28 -5.58
C VAL A 260 2.91 17.93 -6.79
N ALA A 261 3.69 18.48 -7.73
CA ALA A 261 3.13 19.06 -8.95
C ALA A 261 2.32 18.04 -9.77
N GLY A 262 2.86 16.83 -9.97
CA GLY A 262 2.15 15.76 -10.66
C GLY A 262 0.86 15.32 -9.96
N VAL A 263 0.88 15.24 -8.63
CA VAL A 263 -0.32 14.90 -7.84
C VAL A 263 -1.37 16.01 -7.93
N LEU A 264 -0.97 17.28 -7.76
CA LEU A 264 -1.89 18.41 -7.89
C LEU A 264 -2.50 18.46 -9.29
N TRP A 265 -1.72 18.18 -10.32
CA TRP A 265 -2.24 18.11 -11.70
C TRP A 265 -3.38 17.11 -11.83
N VAL A 266 -3.26 15.91 -11.25
CA VAL A 266 -4.36 14.92 -11.26
C VAL A 266 -5.55 15.40 -10.44
N VAL A 267 -5.32 15.91 -9.23
CA VAL A 267 -6.39 16.35 -8.33
C VAL A 267 -7.26 17.46 -8.96
N TYR A 268 -6.63 18.42 -9.64
CA TYR A 268 -7.35 19.51 -10.31
C TYR A 268 -7.97 19.12 -11.67
N SER A 269 -7.59 17.96 -12.21
CA SER A 269 -8.12 17.46 -13.50
C SER A 269 -9.21 16.39 -13.33
N GLU A 270 -9.45 15.86 -12.14
CA GLU A 270 -10.52 14.93 -11.79
C GLU A 270 -11.84 15.64 -11.51
#